data_5255728cef6d07a69d1cdc92354db5cc
#
_entry.id   5255728cef6d07a69d1cdc92354db5cc
#
_cell.length_a   1.000
_cell.length_b   1.000
_cell.length_c   1.000
_cell.angle_alpha   90.00
_cell.angle_beta   90.00
_cell.angle_gamma   90.00
#
_symmetry.space_group_name_H-M   'P 1'
#
loop_
_entity.id
_entity.type
_entity.pdbx_description
1 polymer ?
#
loop_
_entity_poly.entity_id
_entity_poly.type
_entity_poly.pdbx_seq_one_letter_code
_entity_poly.pdbx_strand_id
1 'polypeptide(L)'
;CMECGVPFCQAGMVIGGMAAGCPLNNLIPEWNDLVFRGNYERAVARLRKTNNFPEFTSRVCPALCEKACVCGLNGNPVSVKENENSIVEYGYENGLIKAEPPKVRTGKKVAVIGSGPSGLAVADQLNKRGHSVTVFEREDRPGGLLMYGIPNMKLEKSVIERRINI
;
A
#
# COMPACT_ATOMS: atom_id res chain seq x y z
N CYS A 1 11.27 -16.55 -1.61
CA CYS A 1 11.11 -15.36 -2.50
C CYS A 1 12.45 -14.88 -3.06
N MET A 2 13.52 -14.80 -2.26
CA MET A 2 14.84 -14.33 -2.72
C MET A 2 15.53 -15.29 -3.71
N GLU A 3 15.17 -16.56 -3.67
CA GLU A 3 15.70 -17.61 -4.58
C GLU A 3 14.85 -17.79 -5.84
N CYS A 4 13.80 -16.99 -6.01
CA CYS A 4 12.83 -17.15 -7.11
C CYS A 4 13.44 -16.96 -8.51
N GLY A 5 14.52 -16.20 -8.65
CA GLY A 5 15.20 -15.88 -9.91
C GLY A 5 14.44 -14.85 -10.76
N VAL A 6 13.17 -15.05 -11.04
CA VAL A 6 12.35 -14.11 -11.82
C VAL A 6 11.07 -13.76 -11.06
N PRO A 7 11.06 -12.69 -10.27
CA PRO A 7 9.93 -12.31 -9.43
C PRO A 7 8.84 -11.59 -10.25
N PHE A 8 8.05 -12.33 -11.03
CA PHE A 8 6.92 -11.78 -11.79
C PHE A 8 5.90 -11.05 -10.90
N CYS A 9 5.81 -11.43 -9.62
CA CYS A 9 4.92 -10.78 -8.65
C CYS A 9 5.12 -9.26 -8.55
N GLN A 10 6.35 -8.76 -8.72
CA GLN A 10 6.66 -7.33 -8.68
C GLN A 10 6.84 -6.68 -10.06
N ALA A 11 6.72 -7.43 -11.15
CA ALA A 11 7.08 -6.93 -12.48
C ALA A 11 6.14 -5.84 -13.02
N GLY A 12 4.86 -5.88 -12.66
CA GLY A 12 3.87 -4.89 -13.10
C GLY A 12 3.68 -4.81 -14.61
N MET A 13 4.02 -5.86 -15.34
CA MET A 13 4.06 -5.88 -16.81
C MET A 13 2.72 -6.31 -17.39
N VAL A 14 2.46 -5.89 -18.63
CA VAL A 14 1.41 -6.49 -19.47
C VAL A 14 2.05 -7.56 -20.34
N ILE A 15 1.65 -8.82 -20.16
CA ILE A 15 2.12 -9.96 -20.94
C ILE A 15 0.92 -10.55 -21.67
N GLY A 16 1.00 -10.58 -23.01
CA GLY A 16 -0.11 -11.11 -23.82
C GLY A 16 -1.44 -10.39 -23.63
N GLY A 17 -1.43 -9.09 -23.31
CA GLY A 17 -2.65 -8.31 -23.04
C GLY A 17 -3.17 -8.41 -21.60
N MET A 18 -2.55 -9.21 -20.74
CA MET A 18 -2.96 -9.40 -19.35
C MET A 18 -1.95 -8.76 -18.38
N ALA A 19 -2.47 -8.10 -17.35
CA ALA A 19 -1.63 -7.58 -16.28
C ALA A 19 -1.02 -8.73 -15.47
N ALA A 20 0.32 -8.75 -15.36
CA ALA A 20 1.08 -9.72 -14.59
C ALA A 20 1.81 -9.00 -13.45
N GLY A 21 1.60 -9.47 -12.22
CA GLY A 21 2.26 -8.91 -11.04
C GLY A 21 1.65 -7.61 -10.51
N CYS A 22 2.36 -6.99 -9.59
CA CYS A 22 1.93 -5.78 -8.91
C CYS A 22 2.16 -4.53 -9.78
N PRO A 23 1.11 -3.74 -10.13
CA PRO A 23 1.27 -2.54 -10.94
C PRO A 23 2.02 -1.41 -10.22
N LEU A 24 2.15 -1.48 -8.90
CA LEU A 24 2.97 -0.55 -8.11
C LEU A 24 4.44 -0.97 -8.05
N ASN A 25 4.81 -2.09 -8.65
CA ASN A 25 6.14 -2.69 -8.55
C ASN A 25 6.58 -2.87 -7.09
N ASN A 26 5.66 -3.33 -6.23
CA ASN A 26 5.95 -3.58 -4.82
C ASN A 26 7.12 -4.55 -4.68
N LEU A 27 8.00 -4.25 -3.75
CA LEU A 27 9.27 -4.97 -3.51
C LEU A 27 9.02 -6.27 -2.71
N ILE A 28 8.13 -7.12 -3.24
CA ILE A 28 7.55 -8.28 -2.57
C ILE A 28 8.60 -9.28 -2.08
N PRO A 29 9.58 -9.71 -2.89
CA PRO A 29 10.61 -10.63 -2.41
C PRO A 29 11.40 -10.08 -1.23
N GLU A 30 11.70 -8.78 -1.25
CA GLU A 30 12.54 -8.16 -0.24
C GLU A 30 11.82 -8.05 1.12
N TRP A 31 10.58 -7.55 1.15
CA TRP A 31 9.88 -7.46 2.43
C TRP A 31 9.41 -8.84 2.94
N ASN A 32 9.17 -9.83 2.07
CA ASN A 32 8.95 -11.21 2.49
C ASN A 32 10.20 -11.82 3.12
N ASP A 33 11.40 -11.57 2.59
CA ASP A 33 12.66 -12.01 3.20
C ASP A 33 12.89 -11.34 4.56
N LEU A 34 12.56 -10.06 4.68
CA LEU A 34 12.66 -9.34 5.95
C LEU A 34 11.73 -9.94 7.02
N VAL A 35 10.49 -10.29 6.65
CA VAL A 35 9.57 -11.01 7.54
C VAL A 35 10.12 -12.38 7.94
N PHE A 36 10.61 -13.15 6.97
CA PHE A 36 11.23 -14.46 7.23
C PHE A 36 12.38 -14.37 8.23
N ARG A 37 13.17 -13.30 8.18
CA ARG A 37 14.27 -13.02 9.12
C ARG A 37 13.83 -12.35 10.42
N GLY A 38 12.55 -12.16 10.66
CA GLY A 38 12.01 -11.49 11.84
C GLY A 38 12.27 -9.99 11.92
N ASN A 39 12.68 -9.35 10.82
CA ASN A 39 12.99 -7.92 10.77
C ASN A 39 11.79 -7.10 10.28
N TYR A 40 10.76 -7.06 11.11
CA TYR A 40 9.49 -6.41 10.77
C TYR A 40 9.59 -4.89 10.62
N GLU A 41 10.43 -4.20 11.39
CA GLU A 41 10.61 -2.75 11.24
C GLU A 41 11.07 -2.37 9.83
N ARG A 42 12.08 -3.10 9.33
CA ARG A 42 12.58 -2.89 7.96
C ARG A 42 11.56 -3.35 6.92
N ALA A 43 10.77 -4.39 7.21
CA ALA A 43 9.69 -4.84 6.33
C ALA A 43 8.62 -3.75 6.16
N VAL A 44 8.20 -3.08 7.24
CA VAL A 44 7.28 -1.92 7.20
C VAL A 44 7.85 -0.80 6.34
N ALA A 45 9.11 -0.43 6.58
CA ALA A 45 9.76 0.63 5.80
C ALA A 45 9.87 0.25 4.30
N ARG A 46 10.16 -1.02 4.00
CA ARG A 46 10.31 -1.51 2.64
C ARG A 46 8.98 -1.59 1.91
N LEU A 47 7.92 -2.05 2.57
CA LEU A 47 6.56 -2.08 2.03
C LEU A 47 6.06 -0.66 1.69
N ARG A 48 6.22 0.28 2.62
CA ARG A 48 5.79 1.67 2.45
C ARG A 48 6.60 2.48 1.43
N LYS A 49 7.70 1.94 0.93
CA LYS A 49 8.51 2.61 -0.10
C LYS A 49 7.77 2.76 -1.43
N THR A 50 6.99 1.76 -1.80
CA THR A 50 6.25 1.71 -3.07
C THR A 50 4.73 1.77 -2.88
N ASN A 51 4.23 1.45 -1.69
CA ASN A 51 2.81 1.45 -1.37
C ASN A 51 2.48 2.50 -0.29
N ASN A 52 1.64 3.47 -0.63
CA ASN A 52 1.20 4.51 0.30
C ASN A 52 0.28 3.98 1.39
N PHE A 53 -0.60 3.02 1.03
CA PHE A 53 -1.68 2.55 1.89
C PHE A 53 -1.79 1.02 1.87
N PRO A 54 -0.80 0.31 2.42
CA PRO A 54 -0.81 -1.15 2.45
C PRO A 54 -1.98 -1.72 3.26
N GLU A 55 -2.51 -0.99 4.23
CA GLU A 55 -3.71 -1.37 4.97
C GLU A 55 -4.97 -1.46 4.11
N PHE A 56 -5.05 -0.70 3.01
CA PHE A 56 -6.15 -0.79 2.06
C PHE A 56 -5.89 -1.89 1.03
N THR A 57 -4.71 -1.92 0.44
CA THR A 57 -4.37 -2.89 -0.61
C THR A 57 -4.34 -4.32 -0.09
N SER A 58 -3.85 -4.55 1.11
CA SER A 58 -3.87 -5.89 1.74
C SER A 58 -5.29 -6.44 1.92
N ARG A 59 -6.31 -5.58 2.00
CA ARG A 59 -7.71 -6.00 2.16
C ARG A 59 -8.49 -6.09 0.86
N VAL A 60 -8.29 -5.15 -0.06
CA VAL A 60 -9.18 -5.00 -1.23
C VAL A 60 -8.52 -5.27 -2.58
N CYS A 61 -7.19 -5.37 -2.65
CA CYS A 61 -6.49 -5.65 -3.90
C CYS A 61 -6.84 -7.04 -4.45
N PRO A 62 -7.01 -7.21 -5.77
CA PRO A 62 -7.25 -8.51 -6.39
C PRO A 62 -6.02 -9.42 -6.41
N ALA A 63 -4.90 -9.00 -5.85
CA ALA A 63 -3.66 -9.78 -5.68
C ALA A 63 -3.10 -10.36 -6.98
N LEU A 64 -2.93 -9.52 -8.00
CA LEU A 64 -2.28 -9.92 -9.25
C LEU A 64 -0.86 -10.49 -9.03
N CYS A 65 -0.21 -10.05 -7.96
CA CYS A 65 1.09 -10.56 -7.53
C CYS A 65 1.06 -12.06 -7.16
N GLU A 66 -0.01 -12.52 -6.50
CA GLU A 66 -0.20 -13.95 -6.15
C GLU A 66 -0.44 -14.79 -7.41
N LYS A 67 -1.26 -14.27 -8.33
CA LYS A 67 -1.51 -14.94 -9.61
C LYS A 67 -0.27 -15.06 -10.48
N ALA A 68 0.66 -14.11 -10.36
CA ALA A 68 1.93 -14.10 -11.09
C ALA A 68 3.06 -14.83 -10.36
N CYS A 69 2.81 -15.36 -9.16
CA CYS A 69 3.82 -16.05 -8.37
C CYS A 69 4.20 -17.40 -9.01
N VAL A 70 5.48 -17.60 -9.33
CA VAL A 70 5.97 -18.83 -9.95
C VAL A 70 5.82 -20.08 -9.08
N CYS A 71 5.71 -19.93 -7.75
CA CYS A 71 5.37 -21.04 -6.86
C CYS A 71 3.99 -21.64 -7.21
N GLY A 72 3.09 -20.85 -7.77
CA GLY A 72 1.78 -21.30 -8.21
C GLY A 72 1.80 -22.30 -9.38
N LEU A 73 2.95 -22.51 -10.03
CA LEU A 73 3.12 -23.51 -11.09
C LEU A 73 3.23 -24.95 -10.52
N ASN A 74 3.77 -25.08 -9.32
CA ASN A 74 4.05 -26.39 -8.69
C ASN A 74 3.31 -26.58 -7.36
N GLY A 75 2.56 -25.59 -6.90
CA GLY A 75 1.86 -25.62 -5.61
C GLY A 75 1.06 -24.37 -5.38
N ASN A 76 0.96 -23.92 -4.14
CA ASN A 76 0.28 -22.67 -3.81
C ASN A 76 1.21 -21.47 -3.99
N PRO A 77 0.70 -20.35 -4.54
CA PRO A 77 1.45 -19.11 -4.56
C PRO A 77 1.71 -18.58 -3.14
N VAL A 78 2.70 -17.74 -2.98
CA VAL A 78 2.94 -17.03 -1.71
C VAL A 78 1.74 -16.14 -1.40
N SER A 79 1.22 -16.19 -0.18
CA SER A 79 0.09 -15.36 0.31
C SER A 79 0.55 -13.93 0.54
N VAL A 80 0.79 -13.21 -0.55
CA VAL A 80 1.38 -11.85 -0.54
C VAL A 80 0.51 -10.87 0.22
N LYS A 81 -0.81 -10.93 0.04
CA LYS A 81 -1.77 -10.05 0.73
C LYS A 81 -1.76 -10.24 2.24
N GLU A 82 -1.70 -11.49 2.70
CA GLU A 82 -1.66 -11.80 4.13
C GLU A 82 -0.37 -11.30 4.76
N ASN A 83 0.76 -11.49 4.06
CA ASN A 83 2.05 -10.96 4.51
C ASN A 83 2.03 -9.43 4.55
N GLU A 84 1.49 -8.77 3.52
CA GLU A 84 1.30 -7.32 3.49
C GLU A 84 0.45 -6.83 4.66
N ASN A 85 -0.66 -7.53 4.94
CA ASN A 85 -1.54 -7.20 6.06
C ASN A 85 -0.83 -7.35 7.41
N SER A 86 -0.12 -8.44 7.61
CA SER A 86 0.65 -8.69 8.83
C SER A 86 1.73 -7.63 9.05
N ILE A 87 2.45 -7.23 8.00
CA ILE A 87 3.47 -6.18 8.08
C ILE A 87 2.86 -4.83 8.45
N VAL A 88 1.76 -4.44 7.81
CA VAL A 88 1.15 -3.13 8.07
C VAL A 88 0.49 -3.05 9.44
N GLU A 89 -0.19 -4.11 9.89
CA GLU A 89 -0.79 -4.13 11.23
C GLU A 89 0.29 -4.10 12.31
N TYR A 90 1.36 -4.90 12.16
CA TYR A 90 2.53 -4.79 13.03
C TYR A 90 3.07 -3.35 13.10
N GLY A 91 3.12 -2.66 11.96
CA GLY A 91 3.58 -1.28 11.88
C GLY A 91 2.70 -0.31 12.66
N TYR A 92 1.39 -0.51 12.68
CA TYR A 92 0.46 0.28 13.49
C TYR A 92 0.57 -0.05 14.98
N GLU A 93 0.56 -1.33 15.33
CA GLU A 93 0.61 -1.80 16.71
C GLU A 93 1.89 -1.35 17.44
N ASN A 94 3.00 -1.28 16.71
CA ASN A 94 4.30 -0.87 17.26
C ASN A 94 4.64 0.61 17.02
N GLY A 95 3.68 1.43 16.57
CA GLY A 95 3.88 2.88 16.38
C GLY A 95 4.90 3.25 15.30
N LEU A 96 5.20 2.33 14.38
CA LEU A 96 6.11 2.56 13.25
C LEU A 96 5.42 3.34 12.12
N ILE A 97 4.08 3.26 12.06
CA ILE A 97 3.27 4.02 11.11
C ILE A 97 2.63 5.18 11.86
N LYS A 98 3.18 6.36 11.65
CA LYS A 98 2.79 7.62 12.31
C LYS A 98 2.95 8.79 11.35
N ALA A 99 2.52 9.97 11.77
CA ALA A 99 2.74 11.20 11.01
C ALA A 99 4.25 11.45 10.80
N GLU A 100 4.63 11.66 9.55
CA GLU A 100 6.00 11.93 9.13
C GLU A 100 6.04 13.27 8.38
N PRO A 101 5.95 14.42 9.09
CA PRO A 101 6.00 15.71 8.44
C PRO A 101 7.37 15.93 7.79
N PRO A 102 7.43 16.56 6.61
CA PRO A 102 8.70 16.83 5.95
C PRO A 102 9.54 17.79 6.77
N LYS A 103 10.86 17.58 6.79
CA LYS A 103 11.82 18.45 7.52
C LYS A 103 11.87 19.87 6.97
N VAL A 104 11.65 20.03 5.66
CA VAL A 104 11.70 21.32 4.96
C VAL A 104 10.44 21.49 4.14
N ARG A 105 9.80 22.66 4.26
CA ARG A 105 8.66 23.04 3.44
C ARG A 105 9.09 23.87 2.24
N THR A 106 8.51 23.56 1.07
CA THR A 106 8.82 24.26 -0.19
C THR A 106 8.13 25.63 -0.32
N GLY A 107 7.19 25.95 0.57
CA GLY A 107 6.33 27.13 0.47
C GLY A 107 5.20 27.02 -0.54
N LYS A 108 5.19 25.97 -1.39
CA LYS A 108 4.13 25.74 -2.37
C LYS A 108 2.88 25.16 -1.69
N LYS A 109 1.72 25.69 -2.07
CA LYS A 109 0.40 25.22 -1.65
C LYS A 109 -0.26 24.46 -2.80
N VAL A 110 -0.78 23.27 -2.53
CA VAL A 110 -1.43 22.42 -3.54
C VAL A 110 -2.82 22.02 -3.04
N ALA A 111 -3.82 22.22 -3.88
CA ALA A 111 -5.18 21.72 -3.67
C ALA A 111 -5.34 20.36 -4.37
N VAL A 112 -5.84 19.38 -3.65
CA VAL A 112 -6.23 18.08 -4.19
C VAL A 112 -7.75 17.98 -4.11
N ILE A 113 -8.40 17.73 -5.23
CA ILE A 113 -9.86 17.63 -5.30
C ILE A 113 -10.27 16.16 -5.24
N GLY A 114 -10.96 15.80 -4.17
CA GLY A 114 -11.40 14.45 -3.85
C GLY A 114 -10.42 13.69 -2.95
N SER A 115 -10.99 12.97 -2.00
CA SER A 115 -10.27 12.16 -0.99
C SER A 115 -10.34 10.66 -1.25
N GLY A 116 -10.64 10.24 -2.46
CA GLY A 116 -10.53 8.82 -2.85
C GLY A 116 -9.07 8.33 -2.80
N PRO A 117 -8.81 7.03 -3.03
CA PRO A 117 -7.46 6.46 -2.92
C PRO A 117 -6.38 7.22 -3.69
N SER A 118 -6.67 7.64 -4.92
CA SER A 118 -5.72 8.40 -5.75
C SER A 118 -5.45 9.80 -5.21
N GLY A 119 -6.50 10.52 -4.76
CA GLY A 119 -6.35 11.84 -4.15
C GLY A 119 -5.53 11.78 -2.86
N LEU A 120 -5.82 10.82 -1.99
CA LEU A 120 -5.04 10.60 -0.77
C LEU A 120 -3.58 10.23 -1.07
N ALA A 121 -3.32 9.39 -2.08
CA ALA A 121 -1.97 9.02 -2.48
C ALA A 121 -1.18 10.21 -3.01
N VAL A 122 -1.80 11.05 -3.84
CA VAL A 122 -1.19 12.30 -4.32
C VAL A 122 -0.90 13.23 -3.15
N ALA A 123 -1.85 13.40 -2.22
CA ALA A 123 -1.68 14.26 -1.04
C ALA A 123 -0.50 13.79 -0.17
N ASP A 124 -0.42 12.49 0.14
CA ASP A 124 0.69 11.90 0.89
C ASP A 124 2.04 12.12 0.20
N GLN A 125 2.13 11.87 -1.10
CA GLN A 125 3.36 12.03 -1.86
C GLN A 125 3.81 13.49 -1.96
N LEU A 126 2.89 14.42 -2.16
CA LEU A 126 3.20 15.84 -2.23
C LEU A 126 3.59 16.40 -0.84
N ASN A 127 2.91 15.95 0.22
CA ASN A 127 3.28 16.31 1.58
C ASN A 127 4.70 15.83 1.93
N LYS A 128 5.03 14.57 1.63
CA LYS A 128 6.39 14.02 1.81
C LYS A 128 7.47 14.82 1.07
N ARG A 129 7.12 15.42 -0.07
CA ARG A 129 8.01 16.31 -0.85
C ARG A 129 8.08 17.75 -0.31
N GLY A 130 7.40 18.04 0.78
CA GLY A 130 7.46 19.34 1.45
C GLY A 130 6.41 20.35 1.02
N HIS A 131 5.46 20.00 0.18
CA HIS A 131 4.37 20.90 -0.19
C HIS A 131 3.31 20.98 0.92
N SER A 132 2.65 22.12 1.04
CA SER A 132 1.46 22.26 1.88
C SER A 132 0.25 21.82 1.07
N VAL A 133 -0.37 20.70 1.47
CA VAL A 133 -1.47 20.10 0.71
C VAL A 133 -2.78 20.26 1.47
N THR A 134 -3.81 20.71 0.75
CA THR A 134 -5.20 20.71 1.24
C THR A 134 -6.03 19.80 0.36
N VAL A 135 -6.69 18.81 0.96
CA VAL A 135 -7.62 17.92 0.26
C VAL A 135 -9.02 18.45 0.44
N PHE A 136 -9.73 18.67 -0.66
CA PHE A 136 -11.14 19.07 -0.67
C PHE A 136 -12.01 17.87 -1.00
N GLU A 137 -12.94 17.57 -0.13
CA GLU A 137 -13.91 16.48 -0.29
C GLU A 137 -15.33 17.06 -0.32
N ARG A 138 -16.17 16.59 -1.22
CA ARG A 138 -17.56 17.05 -1.32
C ARG A 138 -18.52 16.26 -0.41
N GLU A 139 -18.13 15.02 -0.07
CA GLU A 139 -18.93 14.15 0.79
C GLU A 139 -18.66 14.45 2.27
N ASP A 140 -19.49 13.94 3.16
CA ASP A 140 -19.41 14.16 4.61
C ASP A 140 -18.19 13.50 5.27
N ARG A 141 -17.60 12.49 4.63
CA ARG A 141 -16.41 11.77 5.12
C ARG A 141 -15.39 11.53 4.01
N PRO A 142 -14.08 11.60 4.33
CA PRO A 142 -13.03 11.29 3.38
C PRO A 142 -12.94 9.79 3.09
N GLY A 143 -12.35 9.44 1.93
CA GLY A 143 -12.06 8.06 1.54
C GLY A 143 -12.68 7.63 0.23
N GLY A 144 -13.66 8.40 -0.31
CA GLY A 144 -14.30 8.09 -1.58
C GLY A 144 -14.85 6.66 -1.63
N LEU A 145 -14.50 5.87 -2.65
CA LEU A 145 -14.96 4.49 -2.79
C LEU A 145 -14.56 3.57 -1.63
N LEU A 146 -13.46 3.84 -0.93
CA LEU A 146 -13.09 3.07 0.27
C LEU A 146 -14.17 3.22 1.35
N MET A 147 -14.69 4.45 1.52
CA MET A 147 -15.71 4.75 2.52
C MET A 147 -17.11 4.32 2.08
N TYR A 148 -17.49 4.61 0.83
CA TYR A 148 -18.87 4.48 0.35
C TYR A 148 -19.11 3.28 -0.59
N GLY A 149 -18.08 2.75 -1.24
CA GLY A 149 -18.21 1.69 -2.23
C GLY A 149 -17.81 0.28 -1.77
N ILE A 150 -16.98 0.17 -0.72
CA ILE A 150 -16.49 -1.12 -0.23
C ILE A 150 -17.25 -1.50 1.05
N PRO A 151 -17.85 -2.70 1.12
CA PRO A 151 -18.56 -3.14 2.33
C PRO A 151 -17.60 -3.39 3.50
N ASN A 152 -18.10 -3.18 4.73
CA ASN A 152 -17.30 -3.34 5.96
C ASN A 152 -16.66 -4.72 6.11
N MET A 153 -17.31 -5.77 5.62
CA MET A 153 -16.76 -7.13 5.66
C MET A 153 -15.43 -7.29 4.89
N LYS A 154 -15.13 -6.35 3.96
CA LYS A 154 -13.86 -6.33 3.23
C LYS A 154 -12.89 -5.26 3.73
N LEU A 155 -13.42 -4.12 4.14
CA LEU A 155 -12.63 -3.00 4.64
C LEU A 155 -13.45 -2.25 5.69
N GLU A 156 -13.13 -2.46 6.94
CA GLU A 156 -13.74 -1.74 8.06
C GLU A 156 -13.42 -0.24 7.97
N LYS A 157 -14.42 0.59 8.26
CA LYS A 157 -14.27 2.05 8.15
C LYS A 157 -13.26 2.60 9.17
N SER A 158 -13.10 1.93 10.30
CA SER A 158 -12.06 2.22 11.30
C SER A 158 -10.64 2.21 10.72
N VAL A 159 -10.36 1.33 9.74
CA VAL A 159 -9.05 1.28 9.06
C VAL A 159 -8.81 2.55 8.24
N ILE A 160 -9.87 3.07 7.59
CA ILE A 160 -9.79 4.32 6.83
C ILE A 160 -9.60 5.50 7.79
N GLU A 161 -10.41 5.56 8.84
CA GLU A 161 -10.33 6.60 9.87
C GLU A 161 -8.95 6.62 10.55
N ARG A 162 -8.41 5.44 10.88
CA ARG A 162 -7.06 5.30 11.43
C ARG A 162 -6.01 5.94 10.52
N ARG A 163 -6.11 5.76 9.20
CA ARG A 163 -5.19 6.37 8.23
C ARG A 163 -5.37 7.87 8.12
N ILE A 164 -6.61 8.35 8.08
CA ILE A 164 -6.92 9.79 7.95
C ILE A 164 -6.45 10.59 9.17
N ASN A 165 -6.46 9.97 10.35
CA ASN A 165 -6.04 10.60 11.61
C ASN A 165 -4.52 10.72 11.78
N ILE A 166 -3.72 10.17 10.87
CA ILE A 166 -2.26 10.34 10.82
C ILE A 166 -1.87 11.54 9.96
#